data_b1e3c3c368a11ce8c6d158b61f944faa
#
_entry.id   b1e3c3c368a11ce8c6d158b61f944faa
#
_cell.length_a   1.000
_cell.length_b   1.000
_cell.length_c   1.000
_cell.angle_alpha   90.00
_cell.angle_beta   90.00
_cell.angle_gamma   90.00
#
_symmetry.space_group_name_H-M   'P 1'
#
loop_
_entity.id
_entity.type
_entity.pdbx_description
1 polymer ?
#
loop_
_entity_poly.entity_id
_entity_poly.type
_entity_poly.pdbx_seq_one_letter_code
_entity_poly.pdbx_strand_id
1 'polypeptide(L)'
;MNRIEPDIQEFKSEKDLGDRMDLILYALNDTATPIPGVGNICTFKYYAKTPRITYDQHPLVAVSDVFPWGFRGINFHLRDYRQYTWAELGSQVYIVDNTELDDLMSLNYEKVVLNR
;
A
#
# COMPACT_ATOMS: atom_id res chain seq x y z
N MET A 1 16.61 -1.88 8.25
CA MET A 1 17.37 -1.49 7.05
C MET A 1 16.43 -1.03 5.97
N ASN A 2 16.72 0.12 5.35
CA ASN A 2 15.88 0.67 4.29
C ASN A 2 16.23 0.02 2.95
N ARG A 3 15.33 -0.79 2.40
CA ARG A 3 15.54 -1.53 1.16
C ARG A 3 15.31 -0.68 -0.09
N ILE A 4 14.60 0.45 0.05
CA ILE A 4 14.22 1.27 -1.10
C ILE A 4 15.11 2.49 -1.28
N GLU A 5 15.91 2.86 -0.30
CA GLU A 5 16.79 4.03 -0.38
C GLU A 5 17.68 4.02 -1.63
N PRO A 6 18.33 2.89 -2.00
CA PRO A 6 19.14 2.88 -3.22
C PRO A 6 18.34 3.11 -4.50
N ASP A 7 17.04 2.81 -4.49
CA ASP A 7 16.20 2.82 -5.68
C ASP A 7 15.23 4.00 -5.73
N ILE A 8 15.24 4.89 -4.72
CA ILE A 8 14.24 5.95 -4.59
C ILE A 8 14.24 6.89 -5.80
N GLN A 9 15.38 7.16 -6.40
CA GLN A 9 15.46 8.02 -7.58
C GLN A 9 14.82 7.36 -8.80
N GLU A 10 14.97 6.04 -8.94
CA GLU A 10 14.31 5.29 -10.00
C GLU A 10 12.79 5.35 -9.82
N PHE A 11 12.29 5.18 -8.59
CA PHE A 11 10.86 5.30 -8.31
C PHE A 11 10.34 6.69 -8.65
N LYS A 12 11.08 7.74 -8.31
CA LYS A 12 10.69 9.14 -8.60
C LYS A 12 10.71 9.44 -10.09
N SER A 13 11.59 8.80 -10.86
CA SER A 13 11.70 9.03 -12.30
C SER A 13 10.67 8.25 -13.11
N GLU A 14 10.07 7.21 -12.56
CA GLU A 14 9.03 6.45 -13.24
C GLU A 14 7.73 7.24 -13.26
N LYS A 15 7.22 7.54 -14.46
CA LYS A 15 6.03 8.38 -14.66
C LYS A 15 4.73 7.60 -14.54
N ASP A 16 4.73 6.32 -14.89
CA ASP A 16 3.56 5.47 -14.76
C ASP A 16 3.47 4.96 -13.33
N LEU A 17 2.36 5.29 -12.64
CA LEU A 17 2.21 4.92 -11.23
C LEU A 17 2.07 3.41 -11.02
N GLY A 18 1.47 2.70 -11.98
CA GLY A 18 1.39 1.24 -11.93
C GLY A 18 2.77 0.60 -12.04
N ASP A 19 3.59 1.06 -12.98
CA ASP A 19 4.95 0.56 -13.16
C ASP A 19 5.83 0.92 -11.96
N ARG A 20 5.66 2.14 -11.41
CA ARG A 20 6.34 2.53 -10.18
C ARG A 20 6.00 1.58 -9.04
N MET A 21 4.70 1.25 -8.88
CA MET A 21 4.28 0.34 -7.83
C MET A 21 4.92 -1.04 -8.00
N ASP A 22 5.03 -1.53 -9.22
CA ASP A 22 5.70 -2.81 -9.48
C ASP A 22 7.17 -2.79 -9.06
N LEU A 23 7.88 -1.68 -9.31
CA LEU A 23 9.26 -1.50 -8.84
C LEU A 23 9.35 -1.52 -7.31
N ILE A 24 8.43 -0.81 -6.64
CA ILE A 24 8.37 -0.77 -5.18
C ILE A 24 8.13 -2.17 -4.60
N LEU A 25 7.14 -2.89 -5.13
CA LEU A 25 6.80 -4.23 -4.65
C LEU A 25 7.93 -5.22 -4.90
N TYR A 26 8.66 -5.09 -5.99
CA TYR A 26 9.84 -5.90 -6.23
C TYR A 26 10.90 -5.68 -5.15
N ALA A 27 11.15 -4.41 -4.79
CA ALA A 27 12.11 -4.07 -3.74
C ALA A 27 11.68 -4.58 -2.35
N LEU A 28 10.39 -4.72 -2.11
CA LEU A 28 9.82 -5.17 -0.83
C LEU A 28 9.43 -6.65 -0.81
N ASN A 29 9.77 -7.40 -1.85
CA ASN A 29 9.26 -8.76 -2.07
C ASN A 29 9.64 -9.74 -0.96
N ASP A 30 10.74 -9.52 -0.26
CA ASP A 30 11.18 -10.38 0.85
C ASP A 30 10.23 -10.37 2.04
N THR A 31 9.36 -9.36 2.15
CA THR A 31 8.36 -9.26 3.21
C THR A 31 6.93 -9.45 2.71
N ALA A 32 6.74 -10.02 1.52
CA ALA A 32 5.42 -10.34 1.00
C ALA A 32 4.74 -11.41 1.87
N THR A 33 3.48 -11.16 2.22
CA THR A 33 2.69 -12.08 3.04
C THR A 33 1.21 -11.97 2.68
N PRO A 34 0.43 -13.07 2.75
CA PRO A 34 -1.00 -12.98 2.49
C PRO A 34 -1.79 -12.26 3.59
N ILE A 35 -1.29 -12.24 4.81
CA ILE A 35 -1.98 -11.65 5.97
C ILE A 35 -1.00 -10.79 6.75
N PRO A 36 -1.26 -9.46 6.88
CA PRO A 36 -0.41 -8.60 7.71
C PRO A 36 -0.69 -8.84 9.19
N GLY A 37 0.26 -8.47 10.06
CA GLY A 37 0.06 -8.47 11.51
C GLY A 37 -0.38 -7.11 12.01
N VAL A 38 -1.06 -7.09 13.15
CA VAL A 38 -1.38 -5.83 13.85
C VAL A 38 -0.08 -5.11 14.20
N GLY A 39 -0.03 -3.82 13.91
CA GLY A 39 1.17 -2.99 14.11
C GLY A 39 2.08 -2.94 12.89
N ASN A 40 1.89 -3.78 11.88
CA ASN A 40 2.64 -3.68 10.64
C ASN A 40 2.20 -2.46 9.83
N ILE A 41 3.16 -1.88 9.11
CA ILE A 41 2.87 -0.95 8.02
C ILE A 41 3.00 -1.75 6.73
N CYS A 42 2.02 -1.67 5.85
CA CYS A 42 2.03 -2.45 4.62
C CYS A 42 1.59 -1.63 3.41
N THR A 43 2.00 -2.09 2.24
CA THR A 43 1.53 -1.58 0.95
C THR A 43 1.11 -2.75 0.08
N PHE A 44 0.24 -2.49 -0.90
CA PHE A 44 -0.32 -3.54 -1.76
C PHE A 44 -0.99 -2.92 -2.98
N LYS A 45 -1.22 -3.73 -4.00
CA LYS A 45 -2.09 -3.33 -5.12
C LYS A 45 -3.53 -3.44 -4.66
N TYR A 46 -4.28 -2.35 -4.80
CA TYR A 46 -5.64 -2.28 -4.31
C TYR A 46 -6.64 -2.34 -5.47
N TYR A 47 -7.56 -3.30 -5.36
CA TYR A 47 -8.64 -3.50 -6.33
C TYR A 47 -9.96 -3.11 -5.67
N ALA A 48 -10.29 -1.81 -5.71
CA ALA A 48 -11.46 -1.25 -5.05
C ALA A 48 -12.77 -1.88 -5.54
N LYS A 49 -13.65 -2.20 -4.60
CA LYS A 49 -14.96 -2.80 -4.91
C LYS A 49 -16.13 -1.96 -4.42
N THR A 50 -15.89 -1.01 -3.51
CA THR A 50 -16.92 -0.13 -2.99
C THR A 50 -17.05 1.11 -3.88
N PRO A 51 -18.22 1.33 -4.51
CA PRO A 51 -18.41 2.49 -5.40
C PRO A 51 -18.52 3.79 -4.60
N ARG A 52 -18.20 4.90 -5.26
CA ARG A 52 -18.38 6.28 -4.76
C ARG A 52 -17.57 6.62 -3.50
N ILE A 53 -16.57 5.81 -3.17
CA ILE A 53 -15.63 6.11 -2.08
C ILE A 53 -14.31 6.53 -2.72
N THR A 54 -13.74 7.64 -2.25
CA THR A 54 -12.39 8.01 -2.63
C THR A 54 -11.41 7.00 -2.06
N TYR A 55 -10.56 6.45 -2.89
CA TYR A 55 -9.57 5.48 -2.46
C TYR A 55 -8.18 5.81 -3.03
N ASP A 56 -7.18 5.26 -2.37
CA ASP A 56 -5.79 5.33 -2.78
C ASP A 56 -5.51 4.07 -3.61
N GLN A 57 -5.05 4.24 -4.85
CA GLN A 57 -4.78 3.12 -5.74
C GLN A 57 -3.63 2.25 -5.23
N HIS A 58 -2.69 2.85 -4.51
CA HIS A 58 -1.53 2.16 -3.94
C HIS A 58 -1.43 2.49 -2.45
N PRO A 59 -2.25 1.84 -1.61
CA PRO A 59 -2.35 2.19 -0.20
C PRO A 59 -1.07 1.96 0.58
N LEU A 60 -0.88 2.80 1.61
CA LEU A 60 0.18 2.68 2.60
C LEU A 60 -0.52 2.74 3.95
N VAL A 61 -0.62 1.60 4.64
CA VAL A 61 -1.55 1.41 5.75
C VAL A 61 -0.85 0.85 6.99
N ALA A 62 -1.10 1.50 8.15
CA ALA A 62 -0.75 0.94 9.46
C ALA A 62 -1.90 0.08 9.95
N VAL A 63 -1.69 -1.21 10.09
CA VAL A 63 -2.72 -2.20 10.44
C VAL A 63 -3.07 -2.10 11.91
N SER A 64 -4.35 -1.85 12.24
CA SER A 64 -4.84 -1.80 13.61
C SER A 64 -5.56 -3.07 14.05
N ASP A 65 -6.22 -3.75 13.13
CA ASP A 65 -7.01 -4.95 13.40
C ASP A 65 -6.98 -5.90 12.21
N VAL A 66 -6.98 -7.20 12.50
CA VAL A 66 -7.06 -8.25 11.45
C VAL A 66 -8.28 -9.12 11.76
N PHE A 67 -9.08 -9.38 10.72
CA PHE A 67 -10.35 -10.11 10.81
C PHE A 67 -10.38 -11.26 9.80
N PRO A 68 -11.31 -12.21 9.94
CA PRO A 68 -11.46 -13.26 8.94
C PRO A 68 -11.75 -12.74 7.53
N TRP A 69 -12.42 -11.59 7.41
CA TRP A 69 -12.81 -10.99 6.12
C TRP A 69 -11.76 -10.04 5.52
N GLY A 70 -10.79 -9.61 6.32
CA GLY A 70 -9.81 -8.63 5.88
C GLY A 70 -9.10 -7.96 7.04
N PHE A 71 -8.71 -6.71 6.86
CA PHE A 71 -8.11 -5.93 7.94
C PHE A 71 -8.57 -4.47 7.91
N ARG A 72 -8.29 -3.77 8.99
CA ARG A 72 -8.56 -2.35 9.13
C ARG A 72 -7.29 -1.64 9.58
N GLY A 73 -7.10 -0.42 9.11
CA GLY A 73 -5.97 0.37 9.51
C GLY A 73 -6.06 1.82 9.06
N ILE A 74 -5.03 2.59 9.39
CA ILE A 74 -4.91 3.99 8.97
C ILE A 74 -4.19 4.04 7.64
N ASN A 75 -4.87 4.57 6.61
CA ASN A 75 -4.25 4.87 5.33
C ASN A 75 -3.52 6.22 5.46
N PHE A 76 -2.21 6.21 5.33
CA PHE A 76 -1.39 7.41 5.52
C PHE A 76 -1.62 8.47 4.45
N HIS A 77 -1.91 8.08 3.21
CA HIS A 77 -2.17 9.04 2.14
C HIS A 77 -3.49 9.77 2.35
N LEU A 78 -4.52 9.04 2.76
CA LEU A 78 -5.86 9.59 2.97
C LEU A 78 -6.05 10.15 4.38
N ARG A 79 -5.16 9.80 5.31
CA ARG A 79 -5.23 10.19 6.74
C ARG A 79 -6.55 9.76 7.39
N ASP A 80 -6.97 8.53 7.08
CA ASP A 80 -8.27 8.03 7.50
C ASP A 80 -8.22 6.53 7.77
N TYR A 81 -9.11 6.06 8.64
CA TYR A 81 -9.30 4.63 8.83
C TYR A 81 -10.00 4.03 7.63
N ARG A 82 -9.50 2.90 7.17
CA ARG A 82 -10.07 2.16 6.04
C ARG A 82 -10.13 0.69 6.34
N GLN A 83 -11.11 0.01 5.74
CA GLN A 83 -11.26 -1.44 5.78
C GLN A 83 -10.93 -2.02 4.42
N TYR A 84 -10.20 -3.14 4.43
CA TYR A 84 -9.77 -3.80 3.20
C TYR A 84 -10.10 -5.28 3.30
N THR A 85 -10.87 -5.79 2.34
CA THR A 85 -11.15 -7.24 2.27
C THR A 85 -9.99 -7.94 1.56
N TRP A 86 -9.83 -9.25 1.84
CA TRP A 86 -8.76 -10.02 1.19
C TRP A 86 -8.85 -9.99 -0.34
N ALA A 87 -10.07 -9.99 -0.88
CA ALA A 87 -10.28 -9.95 -2.33
C ALA A 87 -9.81 -8.64 -2.97
N GLU A 88 -9.82 -7.54 -2.21
CA GLU A 88 -9.38 -6.23 -2.70
C GLU A 88 -7.85 -6.09 -2.76
N LEU A 89 -7.11 -6.96 -2.10
CA LEU A 89 -5.65 -6.92 -2.02
C LEU A 89 -4.95 -7.74 -3.12
N GLY A 90 -5.71 -8.42 -3.95
CA GLY A 90 -5.13 -9.43 -4.81
C GLY A 90 -4.70 -10.63 -3.97
N SER A 91 -3.42 -10.99 -3.97
CA SER A 91 -2.93 -12.19 -3.30
C SER A 91 -2.13 -11.92 -2.02
N GLN A 92 -1.61 -10.72 -1.83
CA GLN A 92 -0.68 -10.47 -0.71
C GLN A 92 -0.47 -8.99 -0.45
N VAL A 93 0.07 -8.71 0.74
CA VAL A 93 0.57 -7.40 1.14
C VAL A 93 2.08 -7.46 1.32
N TYR A 94 2.73 -6.30 1.35
CA TYR A 94 4.18 -6.16 1.49
C TYR A 94 4.44 -5.30 2.72
N ILE A 95 5.22 -5.82 3.67
CA ILE A 95 5.49 -5.14 4.94
C ILE A 95 6.59 -4.10 4.72
N VAL A 96 6.37 -2.91 5.28
CA VAL A 96 7.23 -1.73 5.15
C VAL A 96 7.87 -1.45 6.50
N ASP A 97 9.20 -1.23 6.52
CA ASP A 97 9.88 -0.77 7.72
C ASP A 97 9.60 0.71 7.99
N ASN A 98 9.67 1.10 9.26
CA ASN A 98 9.52 2.52 9.63
C ASN A 98 10.52 3.42 8.91
N THR A 99 11.73 2.92 8.65
CA THR A 99 12.78 3.65 7.92
C THR A 99 12.42 3.87 6.44
N GLU A 100 11.52 3.08 5.90
CA GLU A 100 11.08 3.17 4.49
C GLU A 100 9.84 4.03 4.33
N LEU A 101 9.11 4.27 5.42
CA LEU A 101 7.83 4.96 5.38
C LEU A 101 7.95 6.38 4.82
N ASP A 102 8.91 7.16 5.29
CA ASP A 102 9.08 8.55 4.85
C ASP A 102 9.42 8.62 3.35
N ASP A 103 10.26 7.70 2.87
CA ASP A 103 10.61 7.65 1.46
C ASP A 103 9.40 7.30 0.60
N LEU A 104 8.60 6.33 1.02
CA LEU A 104 7.37 5.97 0.31
C LEU A 104 6.35 7.11 0.35
N MET A 105 6.23 7.82 1.48
CA MET A 105 5.34 8.98 1.58
C MET A 105 5.77 10.14 0.70
N SER A 106 7.03 10.21 0.31
CA SER A 106 7.53 11.26 -0.58
C SER A 106 7.15 11.06 -2.05
N LEU A 107 6.67 9.88 -2.40
CA LEU A 107 6.28 9.55 -3.79
C LEU A 107 4.86 10.03 -4.07
N ASN A 108 4.59 10.39 -5.33
CA ASN A 108 3.26 10.75 -5.78
C ASN A 108 2.34 9.53 -5.76
N TYR A 109 1.07 9.76 -5.46
CA TYR A 109 0.04 8.73 -5.47
C TYR A 109 -1.25 9.30 -6.09
N GLU A 110 -2.17 8.41 -6.48
CA GLU A 110 -3.46 8.79 -7.03
C GLU A 110 -4.58 8.53 -6.04
N LYS A 111 -5.48 9.52 -5.92
CA LYS A 111 -6.78 9.35 -5.29
C LYS A 111 -7.81 9.16 -6.40
N VAL A 112 -8.60 8.12 -6.30
CA VAL A 112 -9.57 7.75 -7.33
C VAL A 112 -10.93 7.56 -6.68
N VAL A 113 -12.00 7.88 -7.44
CA VAL A 113 -13.38 7.56 -7.04
C VAL A 113 -13.89 6.50 -7.99
N LEU A 114 -14.31 5.36 -7.44
CA LEU A 114 -14.88 4.29 -8.23
C LEU A 114 -16.32 4.64 -8.58
N ASN A 115 -16.59 4.81 -9.86
CA ASN A 115 -17.93 5.07 -10.38
C ASN A 115 -18.53 3.79 -10.95
N ARG A 116 -19.73 3.48 -10.53
CA ARG A 116 -20.51 2.35 -11.02
C ARG A 116 -21.93 2.76 -11.29
#